data_21da5315ff49ecf8215041a0c3e3bf36
#
_entry.id   21da5315ff49ecf8215041a0c3e3bf36
#
_cell.length_a   1.000
_cell.length_b   1.000
_cell.length_c   1.000
_cell.angle_alpha   90.00
_cell.angle_beta   90.00
_cell.angle_gamma   90.00
#
_symmetry.space_group_name_H-M   'P 1'
#
loop_
_entity.id
_entity.type
_entity.pdbx_description
1 polymer ?
#
loop_
_entity_poly.entity_id
_entity_poly.type
_entity_poly.pdbx_seq_one_letter_code
_entity_poly.pdbx_strand_id
1 'polypeptide(L)' 'MEKEFQLKGEYIKLEQILKIFGVLEKGGQAKVYLAENPVKVNDHSENRRGAKIRKDDTVTVGDLVIKVI' A
#
# COMPACT_ATOMS: atom_id res chain seq x y z
N MET A 1 6.88 -12.00 -3.63
CA MET A 1 7.84 -11.06 -4.24
C MET A 1 8.04 -9.88 -3.29
N GLU A 2 9.27 -9.59 -2.94
CA GLU A 2 9.56 -8.48 -2.03
C GLU A 2 10.11 -7.29 -2.81
N LYS A 3 9.64 -6.12 -2.46
CA LYS A 3 10.09 -4.86 -3.03
C LYS A 3 10.38 -3.88 -1.90
N GLU A 4 11.21 -2.91 -2.18
CA GLU A 4 11.49 -1.83 -1.24
C GLU A 4 11.05 -0.52 -1.85
N PHE A 5 10.52 0.35 -1.02
CA PHE A 5 10.12 1.69 -1.42
C PHE A 5 10.79 2.69 -0.50
N GLN A 6 11.64 3.54 -1.05
CA GLN A 6 12.29 4.59 -0.25
C GLN A 6 11.34 5.76 -0.09
N LEU A 7 10.87 5.96 1.13
CA LEU A 7 9.96 7.04 1.43
C LEU A 7 10.70 8.36 1.54
N LYS A 8 10.16 9.37 0.86
CA LYS A 8 10.62 10.75 1.02
C LYS A 8 9.51 11.51 1.70
N GLY A 9 9.81 12.14 2.84
CA GLY A 9 8.82 12.82 3.64
C GLY A 9 8.32 11.95 4.78
N GLU A 10 7.20 12.32 5.37
CA GLU A 10 6.71 11.68 6.59
C GLU A 10 5.86 10.43 6.34
N TYR A 11 5.15 10.40 5.23
CA TYR A 11 4.29 9.27 4.91
C TYR A 11 3.91 9.28 3.43
N ILE A 12 3.35 8.16 2.99
CA ILE A 12 2.72 8.06 1.67
C ILE A 12 1.36 7.41 1.90
N LYS A 13 0.35 7.82 1.14
CA LYS A 13 -0.97 7.21 1.26
C LYS A 13 -0.97 5.82 0.65
N LEU A 14 -1.76 4.91 1.22
CA LEU A 14 -1.84 3.54 0.74
C LEU A 14 -2.16 3.47 -0.75
N GLU A 15 -3.16 4.24 -1.21
CA GLU A 15 -3.52 4.25 -2.63
C GLU A 15 -2.37 4.67 -3.53
N GLN A 16 -1.52 5.56 -3.05
CA GLN A 16 -0.38 6.05 -3.83
C GLN A 16 0.69 4.99 -3.99
N ILE A 17 1.03 4.29 -2.91
CA ILE A 17 2.04 3.25 -2.99
C ILE A 17 1.56 2.08 -3.86
N LEU A 18 0.27 1.76 -3.81
CA LEU A 18 -0.30 0.72 -4.65
C LEU A 18 -0.24 1.09 -6.13
N LYS A 19 -0.42 2.37 -6.47
CA LYS A 19 -0.26 2.82 -7.85
C LYS A 19 1.18 2.71 -8.32
N ILE A 20 2.12 3.11 -7.47
CA ILE A 20 3.55 3.07 -7.81
C ILE A 20 3.97 1.65 -8.19
N PHE A 21 3.46 0.65 -7.50
CA PHE A 21 3.82 -0.74 -7.77
C PHE A 21 2.88 -1.45 -8.74
N GLY A 22 1.99 -0.69 -9.40
CA GLY A 22 1.16 -1.24 -10.45
C GLY A 22 -0.04 -2.07 -10.00
N VAL A 23 -0.34 -2.05 -8.70
CA VAL A 23 -1.51 -2.76 -8.17
C VAL A 23 -2.79 -2.05 -8.58
N LEU A 24 -2.74 -0.72 -8.62
CA LEU A 24 -3.85 0.12 -9.06
C LEU A 24 -3.42 0.94 -10.26
N GLU A 25 -4.29 1.07 -11.25
CA GLU A 25 -4.02 1.89 -12.43
C GLU A 25 -4.56 3.30 -12.28
N LYS A 26 -5.71 3.43 -11.62
CA LYS A 26 -6.41 4.70 -11.45
C LYS A 26 -6.81 4.90 -10.00
N GLY A 27 -6.76 6.15 -9.54
CA GLY A 27 -7.08 6.47 -8.16
C GLY A 27 -8.50 6.08 -7.74
N GLY A 28 -9.46 6.21 -8.65
CA GLY A 28 -10.84 5.87 -8.35
C GLY A 28 -11.08 4.38 -8.11
N GLN A 29 -10.15 3.54 -8.49
CA GLN A 29 -10.27 2.09 -8.30
C GLN A 29 -9.90 1.65 -6.88
N ALA A 30 -9.21 2.51 -6.13
CA ALA A 30 -8.68 2.13 -4.83
C ALA A 30 -9.78 1.69 -3.87
N LYS A 31 -10.88 2.42 -3.84
CA LYS A 31 -11.98 2.11 -2.94
C LYS A 31 -12.58 0.73 -3.21
N VAL A 32 -12.83 0.44 -4.48
CA VAL A 32 -13.42 -0.84 -4.89
C VAL A 32 -12.41 -1.96 -4.67
N TYR A 33 -11.17 -1.73 -5.08
CA TYR A 33 -10.13 -2.74 -4.94
C TYR A 33 -9.93 -3.14 -3.47
N LEU A 34 -9.82 -2.16 -2.59
CA LEU A 34 -9.58 -2.42 -1.18
C LEU A 34 -10.78 -3.06 -0.47
N ALA A 35 -12.00 -2.79 -0.97
CA ALA A 35 -13.18 -3.43 -0.43
C ALA A 35 -13.19 -4.94 -0.73
N GLU A 36 -12.67 -5.33 -1.89
CA GLU A 36 -12.63 -6.72 -2.32
C GLU A 36 -11.33 -7.42 -1.94
N ASN A 37 -10.25 -6.66 -1.84
CA ASN A 37 -8.90 -7.19 -1.62
C ASN A 37 -8.20 -6.41 -0.52
N PRO A 38 -8.57 -6.61 0.74
CA PRO A 38 -7.91 -5.91 1.83
C PRO A 38 -6.41 -6.19 1.83
N VAL A 39 -5.62 -5.15 2.01
CA VAL A 39 -4.18 -5.30 2.11
C VAL A 39 -3.79 -5.33 3.58
N LYS A 40 -2.61 -5.80 3.87
CA LYS A 40 -2.09 -5.75 5.23
C LYS A 40 -1.02 -4.68 5.33
N VAL A 41 -1.13 -3.88 6.36
CA VAL A 41 -0.08 -2.93 6.72
C VAL A 41 0.48 -3.44 8.05
N ASN A 42 1.71 -3.91 7.99
CA ASN A 42 2.31 -4.68 9.08
C ASN A 42 1.46 -5.93 9.30
N ASP A 43 0.87 -6.12 10.45
CA ASP A 43 0.04 -7.29 10.73
C ASP A 43 -1.44 -6.96 10.76
N HIS A 44 -1.82 -5.77 10.31
CA HIS A 44 -3.22 -5.32 10.35
C HIS A 44 -3.81 -5.26 8.97
N SER A 45 -5.04 -5.75 8.85
CA SER A 45 -5.80 -5.59 7.62
C SER A 45 -6.19 -4.12 7.46
N GLU A 46 -5.95 -3.56 6.29
CA GLU A 46 -6.22 -2.16 6.03
C GLU A 46 -7.02 -2.02 4.74
N ASN A 47 -8.14 -1.33 4.81
CA ASN A 47 -8.98 -1.10 3.64
C ASN A 47 -9.21 0.38 3.32
N ARG A 48 -8.57 1.27 4.07
CA ARG A 48 -8.71 2.70 3.82
C ARG A 48 -7.66 3.16 2.82
N ARG A 49 -8.12 3.71 1.71
CA ARG A 49 -7.22 4.17 0.65
C ARG A 49 -6.30 5.32 1.10
N GLY A 50 -6.77 6.11 2.05
CA GLY A 50 -6.01 7.23 2.57
C GLY A 50 -5.15 6.91 3.78
N ALA A 51 -5.01 5.62 4.13
CA ALA A 51 -4.18 5.23 5.26
C ALA A 51 -2.75 5.71 5.05
N LYS A 52 -2.15 6.23 6.09
CA LYS A 52 -0.78 6.76 6.02
C LYS A 52 0.21 5.65 6.25
N ILE A 53 1.09 5.46 5.29
CA ILE A 53 2.16 4.47 5.35
C ILE A 53 3.46 5.21 5.63
N ARG A 54 4.17 4.77 6.64
CA ARG A 54 5.38 5.45 7.10
C ARG A 54 6.60 4.55 6.94
N LYS A 55 7.74 5.15 7.16
CA LYS A 55 9.00 4.42 7.16
C LYS A 55 8.93 3.26 8.16
N ASP A 56 9.50 2.13 7.77
CA ASP A 56 9.51 0.87 8.52
C ASP A 56 8.18 0.10 8.47
N ASP A 57 7.16 0.64 7.81
CA ASP A 57 5.94 -0.12 7.59
C ASP A 57 6.13 -1.12 6.45
N THR A 58 5.38 -2.20 6.51
CA THR A 58 5.37 -3.23 5.47
C THR A 58 3.96 -3.36 4.93
N VAL A 59 3.81 -3.24 3.61
CA VAL A 59 2.51 -3.38 2.94
C VAL A 59 2.50 -4.69 2.19
N THR A 60 1.54 -5.56 2.49
CA THR A 60 1.42 -6.86 1.85
C THR A 60 0.14 -6.92 1.03
N VAL A 61 0.28 -7.23 -0.26
CA VAL A 61 -0.82 -7.34 -1.21
C VAL A 61 -0.65 -8.65 -1.97
N GLY A 62 -1.42 -9.69 -1.59
CA GLY A 62 -1.23 -11.00 -2.18
C GLY A 62 0.21 -11.48 -2.00
N ASP A 63 0.89 -11.75 -3.11
CA ASP A 63 2.29 -12.20 -3.06
C ASP A 63 3.29 -11.05 -3.00
N LEU A 64 2.82 -9.83 -3.11
CA LEU A 64 3.68 -8.65 -3.11
C LEU A 64 3.87 -8.13 -1.69
N VAL A 65 5.12 -7.99 -1.29
CA VAL A 65 5.47 -7.40 0.01
C VAL A 65 6.32 -6.18 -0.25
N ILE A 66 5.85 -5.02 0.19
CA ILE A 66 6.54 -3.75 -0.01
C ILE A 66 7.08 -3.27 1.33
N LYS A 67 8.37 -3.19 1.45
CA LYS A 67 9.00 -2.66 2.65
C LYS A 67 9.30 -1.18 2.44
N VAL A 68 8.80 -0.35 3.32
CA VAL A 68 9.00 1.10 3.27
C VAL A 68 10.25 1.45 4.08
N ILE A 69 11.21 2.03 3.40
CA ILE A 69 12.51 2.35 4.01
C ILE A 69 12.80 3.85 3.95
#